data_b048b124099b79de3c9d0aed9e7db49d
#
_entry.id   b048b124099b79de3c9d0aed9e7db49d
#
_cell.length_a   1.000
_cell.length_b   1.000
_cell.length_c   1.000
_cell.angle_alpha   90.00
_cell.angle_beta   90.00
_cell.angle_gamma   90.00
#
_symmetry.space_group_name_H-M   'P 1'
#
loop_
_entity.id
_entity.type
_entity.pdbx_description
1 polymer ?
#
loop_
_entity_poly.entity_id
_entity_poly.type
_entity_poly.pdbx_seq_one_letter_code
_entity_poly.pdbx_strand_id
1 'polypeptide(L)'
;MVRIHVLMWLGSFFLWYLLYVSSFCALIFPYGIFSLFGYLFIWKLLWSLTVCSLLSVAFTTPAGIPKKFAPPDEFVEKYSRSLLQAIAEWARSQKLSVRFRKMATDLGITKAPNYCYICRLIKPDRAHHCRKCGRCILRMDHHCPVLGECIHMHNHKFFMLFLFWASILCIFAATAVMPTIISRFVAIYWSGDYSRAIPTILVTSGAINALVCGIALICFLRELMFALLRNETTIEGIALNEYGEKDAFDDGVAHYDLGSKFANFKSIFGSNPRLWLLPIPTTYGNGYKFRYFVNDSDVFKKKRKSSK
;
A
#
# COMPACT_ATOMS: atom_id res chain seq x y z
N MET A 1 -19.13 0.99 -5.29
CA MET A 1 -18.43 -0.25 -5.69
C MET A 1 -17.46 -0.75 -4.61
N VAL A 2 -16.67 0.11 -3.97
CA VAL A 2 -15.72 -0.25 -2.88
C VAL A 2 -16.36 -1.13 -1.80
N ARG A 3 -17.59 -0.80 -1.40
CA ARG A 3 -18.26 -1.52 -0.31
C ARG A 3 -18.57 -2.99 -0.60
N ILE A 4 -18.76 -3.38 -1.86
CA ILE A 4 -19.06 -4.77 -2.23
C ILE A 4 -17.80 -5.64 -2.07
N HIS A 5 -16.65 -5.19 -2.58
CA HIS A 5 -15.38 -5.92 -2.42
C HIS A 5 -15.02 -6.08 -0.93
N VAL A 6 -15.18 -5.02 -0.13
CA VAL A 6 -14.92 -5.07 1.32
C VAL A 6 -15.88 -6.05 2.01
N LEU A 7 -17.16 -6.03 1.67
CA LEU A 7 -18.16 -6.98 2.23
C LEU A 7 -17.84 -8.43 1.83
N MET A 8 -17.43 -8.68 0.60
CA MET A 8 -16.99 -10.02 0.17
C MET A 8 -15.78 -10.50 0.98
N TRP A 9 -14.78 -9.63 1.18
CA TRP A 9 -13.62 -9.97 1.99
C TRP A 9 -13.98 -10.19 3.46
N LEU A 10 -14.81 -9.33 4.05
CA LEU A 10 -15.28 -9.52 5.43
C LEU A 10 -16.09 -10.80 5.58
N GLY A 11 -16.98 -11.12 4.63
CA GLY A 11 -17.73 -12.38 4.61
C GLY A 11 -16.80 -13.59 4.50
N SER A 12 -15.81 -13.54 3.63
CA SER A 12 -14.78 -14.57 3.46
C SER A 12 -13.94 -14.73 4.74
N PHE A 13 -13.46 -13.63 5.34
CA PHE A 13 -12.73 -13.66 6.60
C PHE A 13 -13.59 -14.20 7.76
N PHE A 14 -14.87 -13.87 7.80
CA PHE A 14 -15.79 -14.36 8.82
C PHE A 14 -16.05 -15.86 8.66
N LEU A 15 -16.28 -16.32 7.43
CA LEU A 15 -16.43 -17.75 7.13
C LEU A 15 -15.16 -18.54 7.51
N TRP A 16 -13.99 -18.04 7.14
CA TRP A 16 -12.70 -18.61 7.53
C TRP A 16 -12.52 -18.64 9.05
N TYR A 17 -12.93 -17.56 9.73
CA TYR A 17 -12.92 -17.50 11.18
C TYR A 17 -13.78 -18.61 11.79
N LEU A 18 -15.01 -18.78 11.34
CA LEU A 18 -15.92 -19.82 11.85
C LEU A 18 -15.38 -21.23 11.58
N LEU A 19 -14.95 -21.51 10.35
CA LEU A 19 -14.40 -22.80 9.97
C LEU A 19 -13.13 -23.14 10.76
N TYR A 20 -12.25 -22.15 10.93
CA TYR A 20 -11.03 -22.35 11.69
C TYR A 20 -11.32 -22.56 13.16
N VAL A 21 -12.10 -21.70 13.81
CA VAL A 21 -12.40 -21.81 15.24
C VAL A 21 -13.12 -23.13 15.54
N SER A 22 -14.10 -23.53 14.74
CA SER A 22 -14.81 -24.80 14.96
C SER A 22 -13.89 -26.01 14.79
N SER A 23 -13.09 -26.05 13.73
CA SER A 23 -12.12 -27.12 13.49
C SER A 23 -11.04 -27.13 14.55
N PHE A 24 -10.54 -25.98 14.94
CA PHE A 24 -9.48 -25.82 15.92
C PHE A 24 -9.91 -26.21 17.33
N CYS A 25 -11.12 -25.78 17.77
CA CYS A 25 -11.67 -26.22 19.07
C CYS A 25 -11.82 -27.73 19.14
N ALA A 26 -12.32 -28.34 18.07
CA ALA A 26 -12.45 -29.81 18.00
C ALA A 26 -11.10 -30.55 18.01
N LEU A 27 -10.03 -29.89 17.51
CA LEU A 27 -8.70 -30.49 17.40
C LEU A 27 -7.82 -30.28 18.61
N ILE A 28 -7.93 -29.14 19.31
CA ILE A 28 -7.04 -28.77 20.42
C ILE A 28 -7.65 -29.01 21.80
N PHE A 29 -8.96 -29.15 21.91
CA PHE A 29 -9.59 -29.48 23.17
C PHE A 29 -8.92 -30.66 23.92
N PRO A 30 -8.42 -31.69 23.22
CA PRO A 30 -7.70 -32.82 23.91
C PRO A 30 -6.39 -32.39 24.60
N TYR A 31 -5.77 -31.25 24.25
CA TYR A 31 -4.50 -30.82 24.85
C TYR A 31 -4.67 -29.92 26.10
N GLY A 32 -5.90 -29.72 26.55
CA GLY A 32 -6.24 -28.99 27.76
C GLY A 32 -6.76 -27.58 27.53
N ILE A 33 -7.60 -27.15 28.46
CA ILE A 33 -8.39 -25.92 28.37
C ILE A 33 -7.53 -24.64 28.33
N PHE A 34 -6.42 -24.63 29.07
CA PHE A 34 -5.51 -23.45 29.08
C PHE A 34 -4.82 -23.22 27.75
N SER A 35 -4.39 -24.31 27.08
CA SER A 35 -3.79 -24.22 25.75
C SER A 35 -4.81 -23.69 24.75
N LEU A 36 -6.05 -24.18 24.82
CA LEU A 36 -7.14 -23.68 23.96
C LEU A 36 -7.39 -22.18 24.13
N PHE A 37 -7.50 -21.70 25.36
CA PHE A 37 -7.70 -20.28 25.63
C PHE A 37 -6.53 -19.42 25.13
N GLY A 38 -5.29 -19.86 25.33
CA GLY A 38 -4.10 -19.15 24.83
C GLY A 38 -4.12 -19.00 23.30
N TYR A 39 -4.40 -20.08 22.58
CA TYR A 39 -4.49 -20.06 21.12
C TYR A 39 -5.64 -19.19 20.62
N LEU A 40 -6.83 -19.31 21.20
CA LEU A 40 -7.98 -18.50 20.82
C LEU A 40 -7.74 -17.00 21.07
N PHE A 41 -7.06 -16.66 22.15
CA PHE A 41 -6.69 -15.27 22.44
C PHE A 41 -5.76 -14.70 21.38
N ILE A 42 -4.67 -15.42 21.05
CA ILE A 42 -3.72 -14.98 20.01
C ILE A 42 -4.43 -14.88 18.66
N TRP A 43 -5.21 -15.89 18.30
CA TRP A 43 -6.00 -15.89 17.07
C TRP A 43 -6.90 -14.66 16.97
N LYS A 44 -7.70 -14.40 18.00
CA LYS A 44 -8.63 -13.27 18.05
C LYS A 44 -7.91 -11.94 17.96
N LEU A 45 -6.75 -11.81 18.60
CA LEU A 45 -5.91 -10.61 18.54
C LEU A 45 -5.42 -10.36 17.09
N LEU A 46 -4.80 -11.37 16.46
CA LEU A 46 -4.28 -11.27 15.10
C LEU A 46 -5.40 -10.99 14.09
N TRP A 47 -6.52 -11.70 14.23
CA TRP A 47 -7.70 -11.49 13.40
C TRP A 47 -8.25 -10.06 13.53
N SER A 48 -8.39 -9.55 14.76
CA SER A 48 -8.87 -8.20 15.01
C SER A 48 -7.94 -7.14 14.40
N LEU A 49 -6.62 -7.27 14.56
CA LEU A 49 -5.64 -6.36 13.98
C LEU A 49 -5.68 -6.38 12.43
N THR A 50 -5.87 -7.56 11.84
CA THR A 50 -6.02 -7.73 10.40
C THR A 50 -7.28 -7.02 9.90
N VAL A 51 -8.43 -7.29 10.52
CA VAL A 51 -9.72 -6.71 10.13
C VAL A 51 -9.74 -5.19 10.36
N CYS A 52 -9.25 -4.71 11.50
CA CYS A 52 -9.16 -3.27 11.76
C CYS A 52 -8.27 -2.57 10.72
N SER A 53 -7.14 -3.18 10.35
CA SER A 53 -6.26 -2.64 9.30
C SER A 53 -6.98 -2.61 7.94
N LEU A 54 -7.67 -3.68 7.55
CA LEU A 54 -8.47 -3.76 6.32
C LEU A 54 -9.56 -2.69 6.28
N LEU A 55 -10.33 -2.55 7.35
CA LEU A 55 -11.37 -1.53 7.46
C LEU A 55 -10.78 -0.11 7.38
N SER A 56 -9.64 0.12 8.05
CA SER A 56 -8.93 1.39 7.98
C SER A 56 -8.49 1.73 6.56
N VAL A 57 -8.00 0.76 5.77
CA VAL A 57 -7.69 0.98 4.35
C VAL A 57 -8.95 1.38 3.59
N ALA A 58 -10.02 0.60 3.73
CA ALA A 58 -11.24 0.71 2.92
C ALA A 58 -12.04 1.99 3.22
N PHE A 59 -12.01 2.47 4.46
CA PHE A 59 -12.78 3.65 4.87
C PHE A 59 -11.97 4.95 4.93
N THR A 60 -10.66 4.90 4.75
CA THR A 60 -9.84 6.10 4.64
C THR A 60 -9.93 6.68 3.22
N THR A 61 -10.80 7.66 3.05
CA THR A 61 -11.01 8.32 1.75
C THR A 61 -9.80 9.19 1.38
N PRO A 62 -9.40 9.24 0.09
CA PRO A 62 -8.37 10.15 -0.37
C PRO A 62 -8.76 11.61 -0.12
N ALA A 63 -7.85 12.40 0.42
CA ALA A 63 -8.03 13.83 0.54
C ALA A 63 -8.23 14.47 -0.85
N GLY A 64 -9.12 15.42 -0.95
CA GLY A 64 -9.34 16.19 -2.17
C GLY A 64 -8.11 17.05 -2.52
N ILE A 65 -7.91 17.26 -3.82
CA ILE A 65 -6.87 18.21 -4.27
C ILE A 65 -7.35 19.62 -3.95
N PRO A 66 -6.54 20.47 -3.29
CA PRO A 66 -6.94 21.84 -2.95
C PRO A 66 -7.34 22.65 -4.17
N LYS A 67 -8.38 23.48 -4.04
CA LYS A 67 -8.94 24.31 -5.14
C LYS A 67 -7.91 25.18 -5.85
N LYS A 68 -6.86 25.62 -5.16
CA LYS A 68 -5.76 26.40 -5.74
C LYS A 68 -5.00 25.70 -6.88
N PHE A 69 -5.17 24.39 -7.07
CA PHE A 69 -4.60 23.63 -8.19
C PHE A 69 -5.54 23.57 -9.41
N ALA A 70 -6.77 24.06 -9.28
CA ALA A 70 -7.75 24.10 -10.36
C ALA A 70 -7.84 25.53 -10.93
N PRO A 71 -7.30 25.78 -12.13
CA PRO A 71 -7.55 27.03 -12.85
C PRO A 71 -9.05 27.19 -13.12
N PRO A 72 -9.59 28.41 -13.18
CA PRO A 72 -10.97 28.64 -13.58
C PRO A 72 -11.27 28.06 -14.96
N ASP A 73 -12.50 27.57 -15.18
CA ASP A 73 -12.89 26.95 -16.46
C ASP A 73 -12.78 27.95 -17.61
N GLU A 74 -13.16 29.20 -17.42
CA GLU A 74 -13.01 30.29 -18.39
C GLU A 74 -11.54 30.49 -18.83
N PHE A 75 -10.60 30.36 -17.90
CA PHE A 75 -9.17 30.43 -18.20
C PHE A 75 -8.74 29.24 -19.07
N VAL A 76 -9.18 28.02 -18.77
CA VAL A 76 -8.85 26.82 -19.54
C VAL A 76 -9.39 26.90 -20.96
N GLU A 77 -10.61 27.40 -21.15
CA GLU A 77 -11.26 27.58 -22.45
C GLU A 77 -10.59 28.65 -23.29
N LYS A 78 -10.27 29.79 -22.68
CA LYS A 78 -9.59 30.92 -23.35
C LYS A 78 -8.25 30.54 -23.96
N TYR A 79 -7.49 29.68 -23.29
CA TYR A 79 -6.13 29.29 -23.69
C TYR A 79 -6.04 27.89 -24.27
N SER A 80 -7.10 27.35 -24.87
CA SER A 80 -7.16 25.94 -25.32
C SER A 80 -6.00 25.55 -26.25
N ARG A 81 -5.55 26.41 -27.16
CA ARG A 81 -4.43 26.16 -28.11
C ARG A 81 -3.04 26.27 -27.45
N SER A 82 -2.89 27.05 -26.40
CA SER A 82 -1.63 27.27 -25.67
C SER A 82 -1.74 26.91 -24.19
N LEU A 83 -2.63 25.95 -23.90
CA LEU A 83 -3.04 25.62 -22.53
C LEU A 83 -1.87 25.31 -21.59
N LEU A 84 -0.88 24.53 -22.04
CA LEU A 84 0.26 24.17 -21.18
C LEU A 84 1.13 25.39 -20.81
N GLN A 85 1.29 26.34 -21.73
CA GLN A 85 2.01 27.57 -21.43
C GLN A 85 1.23 28.46 -20.46
N ALA A 86 -0.08 28.63 -20.69
CA ALA A 86 -0.96 29.39 -19.81
C ALA A 86 -1.04 28.77 -18.40
N ILE A 87 -1.12 27.44 -18.31
CA ILE A 87 -1.08 26.71 -17.04
C ILE A 87 0.26 26.91 -16.31
N ALA A 88 1.38 26.95 -17.05
CA ALA A 88 2.69 27.21 -16.48
C ALA A 88 2.78 28.61 -15.87
N GLU A 89 2.26 29.62 -16.57
CA GLU A 89 2.19 30.99 -16.07
C GLU A 89 1.24 31.12 -14.88
N TRP A 90 0.07 30.52 -14.97
CA TRP A 90 -0.90 30.50 -13.87
C TRP A 90 -0.32 29.83 -12.63
N ALA A 91 0.35 28.70 -12.77
CA ALA A 91 0.99 28.00 -11.65
C ALA A 91 2.07 28.88 -10.97
N ARG A 92 2.83 29.65 -11.76
CA ARG A 92 3.82 30.60 -11.23
C ARG A 92 3.13 31.78 -10.52
N SER A 93 2.09 32.35 -11.09
CA SER A 93 1.34 33.47 -10.50
C SER A 93 0.71 33.07 -9.15
N GLN A 94 0.19 31.85 -9.06
CA GLN A 94 -0.37 31.27 -7.80
C GLN A 94 0.70 30.73 -6.83
N LYS A 95 1.99 30.83 -7.19
CA LYS A 95 3.12 30.29 -6.39
C LYS A 95 2.91 28.83 -5.99
N LEU A 96 2.40 28.02 -6.92
CA LEU A 96 2.15 26.60 -6.65
C LEU A 96 3.48 25.85 -6.48
N SER A 97 3.56 25.04 -5.42
CA SER A 97 4.69 24.12 -5.22
C SER A 97 4.47 22.86 -6.08
N VAL A 98 4.82 22.95 -7.36
CA VAL A 98 4.72 21.87 -8.35
C VAL A 98 5.96 21.85 -9.23
N ARG A 99 6.32 20.66 -9.71
CA ARG A 99 7.44 20.52 -10.65
C ARG A 99 7.01 20.87 -12.07
N PHE A 100 7.92 21.51 -12.78
CA PHE A 100 7.80 21.81 -14.21
C PHE A 100 8.64 20.82 -14.99
N ARG A 101 8.04 20.16 -15.97
CA ARG A 101 8.68 19.19 -16.86
C ARG A 101 8.71 19.73 -18.28
N LYS A 102 9.69 19.30 -19.07
CA LYS A 102 9.70 19.56 -20.52
C LYS A 102 8.56 18.76 -21.14
N MET A 103 7.69 19.41 -21.89
CA MET A 103 6.56 18.83 -22.58
C MET A 103 6.56 19.27 -24.03
N ALA A 104 6.40 18.32 -24.96
CA ALA A 104 6.21 18.64 -26.37
C ALA A 104 4.80 19.19 -26.58
N THR A 105 4.70 20.26 -27.35
CA THR A 105 3.45 20.90 -27.79
C THR A 105 3.54 21.18 -29.26
N ASP A 106 2.42 21.48 -29.90
CA ASP A 106 2.38 21.92 -31.31
C ASP A 106 3.16 23.20 -31.55
N LEU A 107 3.44 23.98 -30.49
CA LEU A 107 4.23 25.20 -30.49
C LEU A 107 5.71 25.01 -30.12
N GLY A 108 6.16 23.74 -29.99
CA GLY A 108 7.50 23.36 -29.56
C GLY A 108 7.56 22.82 -28.13
N ILE A 109 8.76 22.82 -27.54
CA ILE A 109 8.98 22.31 -26.19
C ILE A 109 8.69 23.41 -25.17
N THR A 110 7.75 23.17 -24.26
CA THR A 110 7.46 24.04 -23.11
C THR A 110 7.77 23.38 -21.78
N LYS A 111 8.06 24.18 -20.76
CA LYS A 111 8.15 23.70 -19.37
C LYS A 111 6.85 24.00 -18.65
N ALA A 112 6.09 22.96 -18.32
CA ALA A 112 4.80 23.07 -17.66
C ALA A 112 4.66 22.03 -16.53
N PRO A 113 3.79 22.28 -15.53
CA PRO A 113 3.43 21.26 -14.54
C PRO A 113 2.49 20.23 -15.18
N ASN A 114 2.44 19.04 -14.59
CA ASN A 114 1.51 18.00 -15.01
C ASN A 114 0.06 18.47 -14.85
N TYR A 115 -0.72 18.42 -15.91
CA TYR A 115 -2.13 18.77 -15.93
C TYR A 115 -3.02 17.53 -16.13
N CYS A 116 -4.19 17.52 -15.51
CA CYS A 116 -5.21 16.52 -15.72
C CYS A 116 -6.36 17.11 -16.53
N TYR A 117 -6.48 16.74 -17.80
CA TYR A 117 -7.54 17.22 -18.69
C TYR A 117 -8.95 16.73 -18.23
N ILE A 118 -9.04 15.57 -17.60
CA ILE A 118 -10.32 15.02 -17.12
C ILE A 118 -10.80 15.77 -15.88
N CYS A 119 -9.90 16.01 -14.90
CA CYS A 119 -10.25 16.70 -13.66
C CYS A 119 -10.08 18.22 -13.76
N ARG A 120 -9.58 18.74 -14.88
CA ARG A 120 -9.30 20.18 -15.16
C ARG A 120 -8.46 20.83 -14.06
N LEU A 121 -7.38 20.15 -13.62
CA LEU A 121 -6.51 20.67 -12.55
C LEU A 121 -5.04 20.35 -12.80
N ILE A 122 -4.18 21.20 -12.25
CA ILE A 122 -2.75 20.95 -12.15
C ILE A 122 -2.54 19.83 -11.11
N LYS A 123 -1.86 18.77 -11.50
CA LYS A 123 -1.55 17.67 -10.57
C LYS A 123 -0.44 18.12 -9.61
N PRO A 124 -0.69 18.15 -8.30
CA PRO A 124 0.39 18.26 -7.33
C PRO A 124 1.43 17.17 -7.53
N ASP A 125 2.61 17.36 -7.00
CA ASP A 125 3.66 16.34 -7.03
C ASP A 125 3.17 15.02 -6.46
N ARG A 126 3.51 13.91 -7.13
CA ARG A 126 3.10 12.55 -6.77
C ARG A 126 1.59 12.28 -6.89
N ALA A 127 0.80 13.21 -7.45
CA ALA A 127 -0.62 13.00 -7.70
C ALA A 127 -0.84 12.42 -9.10
N HIS A 128 -1.70 11.39 -9.18
CA HIS A 128 -2.04 10.73 -10.45
C HIS A 128 -3.55 10.60 -10.60
N HIS A 129 -4.04 10.64 -11.84
CA HIS A 129 -5.44 10.38 -12.15
C HIS A 129 -5.69 8.88 -12.19
N CYS A 130 -6.56 8.40 -11.32
CA CYS A 130 -7.02 7.02 -11.35
C CYS A 130 -8.24 6.90 -12.25
N ARG A 131 -8.13 6.20 -13.39
CA ARG A 131 -9.25 5.96 -14.31
C ARG A 131 -10.39 5.16 -13.66
N LYS A 132 -10.07 4.23 -12.75
CA LYS A 132 -11.08 3.41 -12.04
C LYS A 132 -11.87 4.23 -11.01
N CYS A 133 -11.19 5.16 -10.31
CA CYS A 133 -11.83 6.03 -9.33
C CYS A 133 -12.40 7.33 -9.94
N GLY A 134 -12.09 7.64 -11.22
CA GLY A 134 -12.56 8.83 -11.94
C GLY A 134 -12.01 10.15 -11.41
N ARG A 135 -10.94 10.15 -10.62
CA ARG A 135 -10.38 11.37 -9.97
C ARG A 135 -8.88 11.31 -9.76
N CYS A 136 -8.28 12.48 -9.55
CA CYS A 136 -6.88 12.58 -9.14
C CYS A 136 -6.72 12.27 -7.65
N ILE A 137 -5.68 11.51 -7.33
CA ILE A 137 -5.37 11.01 -5.99
C ILE A 137 -4.02 11.55 -5.57
N LEU A 138 -3.93 12.15 -4.37
CA LEU A 138 -2.70 12.69 -3.79
C LEU A 138 -1.74 11.57 -3.38
N ARG A 139 -0.48 11.65 -3.78
CA ARG A 139 0.55 10.63 -3.54
C ARG A 139 0.00 9.23 -3.79
N MET A 140 -0.51 9.02 -4.99
CA MET A 140 -1.06 7.75 -5.41
C MET A 140 0.06 6.71 -5.51
N ASP A 141 -0.13 5.58 -4.84
CA ASP A 141 0.76 4.43 -4.98
C ASP A 141 0.28 3.50 -6.11
N HIS A 142 -0.93 3.01 -6.01
CA HIS A 142 -1.60 2.22 -7.05
C HIS A 142 -3.12 2.17 -6.80
N HIS A 143 -3.89 1.71 -7.79
CA HIS A 143 -5.26 1.26 -7.59
C HIS A 143 -5.24 -0.23 -7.27
N CYS A 144 -5.66 -0.62 -6.09
CA CYS A 144 -5.69 -2.02 -5.66
C CYS A 144 -6.98 -2.69 -6.16
N PRO A 145 -6.91 -3.65 -7.10
CA PRO A 145 -8.12 -4.31 -7.62
C PRO A 145 -8.77 -5.19 -6.56
N VAL A 146 -7.98 -5.71 -5.62
CA VAL A 146 -8.46 -6.57 -4.52
C VAL A 146 -9.35 -5.79 -3.56
N LEU A 147 -8.97 -4.55 -3.24
CA LEU A 147 -9.75 -3.66 -2.36
C LEU A 147 -10.77 -2.81 -3.11
N GLY A 148 -10.63 -2.68 -4.44
CA GLY A 148 -11.44 -1.79 -5.27
C GLY A 148 -11.21 -0.31 -4.98
N GLU A 149 -10.07 0.06 -4.39
CA GLU A 149 -9.73 1.42 -3.93
C GLU A 149 -8.28 1.76 -4.22
N CYS A 150 -7.95 3.06 -4.28
CA CYS A 150 -6.58 3.51 -4.41
C CYS A 150 -5.83 3.46 -3.09
N ILE A 151 -4.59 2.96 -3.14
CA ILE A 151 -3.63 3.13 -2.06
C ILE A 151 -2.93 4.48 -2.26
N HIS A 152 -2.96 5.30 -1.21
CA HIS A 152 -2.54 6.69 -1.24
C HIS A 152 -1.95 7.12 0.11
N MET A 153 -1.50 8.36 0.24
CA MET A 153 -0.79 8.84 1.42
C MET A 153 -1.43 8.46 2.76
N HIS A 154 -2.75 8.61 2.90
CA HIS A 154 -3.42 8.48 4.19
C HIS A 154 -3.83 7.05 4.56
N ASN A 155 -3.88 6.12 3.59
CA ASN A 155 -4.18 4.72 3.84
C ASN A 155 -3.00 3.77 3.62
N HIS A 156 -1.85 4.27 3.15
CA HIS A 156 -0.67 3.45 2.85
C HIS A 156 -0.18 2.65 4.08
N LYS A 157 -0.08 3.30 5.25
CA LYS A 157 0.26 2.62 6.51
C LYS A 157 -0.70 1.47 6.81
N PHE A 158 -1.99 1.71 6.69
CA PHE A 158 -3.02 0.70 6.99
C PHE A 158 -2.94 -0.48 6.03
N PHE A 159 -2.64 -0.21 4.76
CA PHE A 159 -2.44 -1.25 3.76
C PHE A 159 -1.23 -2.15 4.11
N MET A 160 -0.11 -1.55 4.50
CA MET A 160 1.07 -2.31 4.94
C MET A 160 0.79 -3.10 6.21
N LEU A 161 0.05 -2.54 7.16
CA LEU A 161 -0.37 -3.25 8.39
C LEU A 161 -1.34 -4.39 8.09
N PHE A 162 -2.26 -4.20 7.14
CA PHE A 162 -3.14 -5.28 6.69
C PHE A 162 -2.34 -6.47 6.15
N LEU A 163 -1.37 -6.22 5.26
CA LEU A 163 -0.50 -7.27 4.73
C LEU A 163 0.33 -7.93 5.83
N PHE A 164 0.87 -7.14 6.76
CA PHE A 164 1.67 -7.63 7.88
C PHE A 164 0.88 -8.55 8.80
N TRP A 165 -0.26 -8.08 9.30
CA TRP A 165 -1.07 -8.86 10.24
C TRP A 165 -1.74 -10.06 9.57
N ALA A 166 -2.17 -9.92 8.31
CA ALA A 166 -2.71 -11.04 7.53
C ALA A 166 -1.67 -12.13 7.29
N SER A 167 -0.41 -11.78 7.02
CA SER A 167 0.66 -12.76 6.84
C SER A 167 0.97 -13.51 8.14
N ILE A 168 1.05 -12.81 9.27
CA ILE A 168 1.25 -13.44 10.59
C ILE A 168 0.07 -14.35 10.94
N LEU A 169 -1.17 -13.89 10.70
CA LEU A 169 -2.37 -14.68 10.93
C LEU A 169 -2.37 -15.98 10.11
N CYS A 170 -2.01 -15.90 8.83
CA CYS A 170 -1.92 -17.07 7.95
C CYS A 170 -0.85 -18.07 8.43
N ILE A 171 0.34 -17.59 8.79
CA ILE A 171 1.42 -18.45 9.30
C ILE A 171 1.02 -19.06 10.64
N PHE A 172 0.45 -18.27 11.54
CA PHE A 172 -0.05 -18.79 12.83
C PHE A 172 -1.11 -19.85 12.63
N ALA A 173 -2.08 -19.63 11.71
CA ALA A 173 -3.10 -20.61 11.39
C ALA A 173 -2.51 -21.94 10.90
N ALA A 174 -1.52 -21.87 10.00
CA ALA A 174 -0.87 -23.06 9.46
C ALA A 174 -0.07 -23.82 10.52
N THR A 175 0.74 -23.12 11.31
CA THR A 175 1.64 -23.74 12.29
C THR A 175 0.92 -24.29 13.53
N ALA A 176 -0.14 -23.61 13.97
CA ALA A 176 -0.90 -24.00 15.16
C ALA A 176 -1.58 -25.37 15.01
N VAL A 177 -1.98 -25.76 13.80
CA VAL A 177 -2.64 -27.05 13.54
C VAL A 177 -1.67 -28.19 13.23
N MET A 178 -0.39 -27.90 12.99
CA MET A 178 0.61 -28.92 12.58
C MET A 178 0.77 -30.09 13.56
N PRO A 179 0.89 -29.88 14.89
CA PRO A 179 1.01 -31.00 15.83
C PRO A 179 -0.17 -31.97 15.75
N THR A 180 -1.37 -31.41 15.58
CA THR A 180 -2.60 -32.21 15.45
C THR A 180 -2.67 -32.96 14.13
N ILE A 181 -2.24 -32.36 13.03
CA ILE A 181 -2.15 -33.01 11.72
C ILE A 181 -1.21 -34.22 11.82
N ILE A 182 -0.02 -34.03 12.39
CA ILE A 182 0.99 -35.08 12.55
C ILE A 182 0.42 -36.23 13.43
N SER A 183 -0.15 -35.90 14.58
CA SER A 183 -0.70 -36.91 15.49
C SER A 183 -1.83 -37.75 14.85
N ARG A 184 -2.67 -37.11 14.03
CA ARG A 184 -3.75 -37.79 13.31
C ARG A 184 -3.24 -38.71 12.20
N PHE A 185 -2.26 -38.27 11.40
CA PHE A 185 -1.65 -39.15 10.40
C PHE A 185 -0.98 -40.35 11.03
N VAL A 186 -0.27 -40.16 12.15
CA VAL A 186 0.34 -41.26 12.93
C VAL A 186 -0.74 -42.19 13.44
N ALA A 187 -1.84 -41.67 14.02
CA ALA A 187 -2.93 -42.51 14.53
C ALA A 187 -3.61 -43.31 13.40
N ILE A 188 -3.89 -42.73 12.25
CA ILE A 188 -4.47 -43.41 11.08
C ILE A 188 -3.53 -44.54 10.60
N TYR A 189 -2.23 -44.26 10.55
CA TYR A 189 -1.22 -45.20 10.07
C TYR A 189 -1.18 -46.48 10.99
N TRP A 190 -1.18 -46.29 12.34
CA TRP A 190 -1.06 -47.38 13.27
C TRP A 190 -2.39 -48.13 13.53
N SER A 191 -3.53 -47.40 13.49
CA SER A 191 -4.83 -48.04 13.77
C SER A 191 -5.50 -48.67 12.55
N GLY A 192 -5.12 -48.22 11.35
CA GLY A 192 -5.85 -48.57 10.12
C GLY A 192 -7.26 -47.97 10.04
N ASP A 193 -7.63 -47.08 10.97
CA ASP A 193 -8.94 -46.41 10.99
C ASP A 193 -8.94 -45.17 10.12
N TYR A 194 -9.51 -45.30 8.93
CA TYR A 194 -9.63 -44.21 7.94
C TYR A 194 -10.84 -43.32 8.15
N SER A 195 -11.64 -43.49 9.17
CA SER A 195 -12.86 -42.69 9.44
C SER A 195 -12.57 -41.20 9.58
N ARG A 196 -11.34 -40.84 10.02
CA ARG A 196 -10.87 -39.46 10.21
C ARG A 196 -9.97 -38.96 9.06
N ALA A 197 -9.78 -39.74 8.01
CA ALA A 197 -8.87 -39.37 6.92
C ALA A 197 -9.33 -38.09 6.17
N ILE A 198 -10.61 -38.04 5.79
CA ILE A 198 -11.16 -36.86 5.05
C ILE A 198 -11.03 -35.56 5.84
N PRO A 199 -11.48 -35.48 7.11
CA PRO A 199 -11.28 -34.26 7.92
C PRO A 199 -9.81 -33.88 8.07
N THR A 200 -8.90 -34.85 8.20
CA THR A 200 -7.46 -34.58 8.31
C THR A 200 -6.89 -33.99 7.01
N ILE A 201 -7.27 -34.52 5.84
CA ILE A 201 -6.89 -34.01 4.53
C ILE A 201 -7.39 -32.59 4.32
N LEU A 202 -8.64 -32.28 4.70
CA LEU A 202 -9.23 -30.96 4.57
C LEU A 202 -8.50 -29.92 5.44
N VAL A 203 -8.17 -30.26 6.69
CA VAL A 203 -7.40 -29.37 7.56
C VAL A 203 -5.98 -29.18 7.04
N THR A 204 -5.35 -30.24 6.54
CA THR A 204 -4.00 -30.17 5.98
C THR A 204 -3.96 -29.28 4.74
N SER A 205 -4.93 -29.43 3.81
CA SER A 205 -5.01 -28.59 2.63
C SER A 205 -5.23 -27.11 2.99
N GLY A 206 -6.06 -26.84 4.00
CA GLY A 206 -6.26 -25.49 4.56
C GLY A 206 -4.99 -24.89 5.15
N ALA A 207 -4.22 -25.69 5.90
CA ALA A 207 -2.94 -25.26 6.48
C ALA A 207 -1.89 -24.94 5.39
N ILE A 208 -1.80 -25.77 4.37
CA ILE A 208 -0.89 -25.54 3.22
C ILE A 208 -1.30 -24.25 2.49
N ASN A 209 -2.58 -24.07 2.21
CA ASN A 209 -3.08 -22.85 1.55
C ASN A 209 -2.77 -21.61 2.39
N ALA A 210 -3.02 -21.63 3.71
CA ALA A 210 -2.69 -20.54 4.61
C ALA A 210 -1.18 -20.23 4.60
N LEU A 211 -0.32 -21.25 4.62
CA LEU A 211 1.13 -21.05 4.58
C LEU A 211 1.58 -20.40 3.27
N VAL A 212 1.08 -20.88 2.13
CA VAL A 212 1.38 -20.31 0.80
C VAL A 212 0.93 -18.85 0.72
N CYS A 213 -0.31 -18.56 1.15
CA CYS A 213 -0.83 -17.19 1.20
C CYS A 213 0.02 -16.30 2.12
N GLY A 214 0.39 -16.78 3.31
CA GLY A 214 1.22 -16.03 4.25
C GLY A 214 2.59 -15.66 3.67
N ILE A 215 3.26 -16.60 3.00
CA ILE A 215 4.53 -16.38 2.32
C ILE A 215 4.38 -15.35 1.18
N ALA A 216 3.34 -15.50 0.34
CA ALA A 216 3.07 -14.56 -0.75
C ALA A 216 2.85 -13.13 -0.24
N LEU A 217 2.08 -12.97 0.85
CA LEU A 217 1.85 -11.66 1.49
C LEU A 217 3.14 -11.06 2.06
N ILE A 218 4.04 -11.86 2.65
CA ILE A 218 5.35 -11.40 3.14
C ILE A 218 6.22 -10.93 1.97
N CYS A 219 6.29 -11.70 0.89
CA CYS A 219 7.05 -11.32 -0.29
C CYS A 219 6.54 -9.99 -0.86
N PHE A 220 5.23 -9.80 -0.96
CA PHE A 220 4.64 -8.56 -1.43
C PHE A 220 4.89 -7.40 -0.46
N LEU A 221 4.72 -7.61 0.84
CA LEU A 221 5.03 -6.61 1.87
C LEU A 221 6.50 -6.18 1.82
N ARG A 222 7.42 -7.12 1.57
CA ARG A 222 8.86 -6.84 1.42
C ARG A 222 9.13 -5.85 0.30
N GLU A 223 8.54 -6.05 -0.88
CA GLU A 223 8.72 -5.13 -2.02
C GLU A 223 8.18 -3.73 -1.70
N LEU A 224 7.00 -3.64 -1.10
CA LEU A 224 6.44 -2.37 -0.65
C LEU A 224 7.31 -1.69 0.42
N MET A 225 7.88 -2.47 1.35
CA MET A 225 8.80 -1.95 2.36
C MET A 225 10.08 -1.39 1.72
N PHE A 226 10.65 -2.06 0.72
CA PHE A 226 11.81 -1.54 -0.02
C PHE A 226 11.48 -0.23 -0.73
N ALA A 227 10.33 -0.12 -1.38
CA ALA A 227 9.88 1.13 -2.01
C ALA A 227 9.68 2.23 -0.94
N LEU A 228 9.03 1.91 0.17
CA LEU A 228 8.85 2.85 1.29
C LEU A 228 10.18 3.36 1.84
N LEU A 229 11.17 2.49 2.04
CA LEU A 229 12.48 2.86 2.58
C LEU A 229 13.30 3.74 1.62
N ARG A 230 12.93 3.81 0.33
CA ARG A 230 13.43 4.76 -0.66
C ARG A 230 12.50 5.97 -0.83
N ASN A 231 11.37 6.01 -0.09
CA ASN A 231 10.29 6.97 -0.24
C ASN A 231 9.75 7.05 -1.68
N GLU A 232 9.69 5.93 -2.35
CA GLU A 232 9.12 5.78 -3.69
C GLU A 232 7.69 5.26 -3.59
N THR A 233 6.85 5.62 -4.56
CA THR A 233 5.57 4.95 -4.81
C THR A 233 5.77 3.87 -5.88
N THR A 234 4.83 2.92 -5.96
CA THR A 234 4.85 1.90 -7.00
C THR A 234 4.91 2.51 -8.41
N ILE A 235 4.18 3.61 -8.64
CA ILE A 235 4.19 4.32 -9.94
C ILE A 235 5.57 4.91 -10.23
N GLU A 236 6.21 5.50 -9.23
CA GLU A 236 7.56 6.08 -9.37
C GLU A 236 8.60 5.00 -9.64
N GLY A 237 8.52 3.86 -8.93
CA GLY A 237 9.41 2.71 -9.15
C GLY A 237 9.26 2.10 -10.55
N ILE A 238 8.05 1.96 -11.07
CA ILE A 238 7.81 1.48 -12.43
C ILE A 238 8.42 2.46 -13.45
N ALA A 239 8.19 3.77 -13.27
CA ALA A 239 8.74 4.77 -14.17
C ALA A 239 10.28 4.78 -14.19
N LEU A 240 10.92 4.60 -13.03
CA LEU A 240 12.39 4.50 -12.94
C LEU A 240 12.92 3.25 -13.64
N ASN A 241 12.23 2.12 -13.55
CA ASN A 241 12.64 0.88 -14.20
C ASN A 241 12.42 0.92 -15.73
N GLU A 242 11.35 1.61 -16.19
CA GLU A 242 10.96 1.65 -17.60
C GLU A 242 11.83 2.62 -18.40
N TYR A 243 12.17 3.78 -17.83
CA TYR A 243 12.93 4.84 -18.51
C TYR A 243 14.43 4.85 -18.17
N GLY A 244 14.88 3.99 -17.22
CA GLY A 244 16.24 4.01 -16.70
C GLY A 244 16.51 5.24 -15.81
N GLU A 245 17.47 5.10 -14.87
CA GLU A 245 17.80 6.22 -13.96
C GLU A 245 18.25 7.49 -14.70
N LYS A 246 19.03 7.36 -15.79
CA LYS A 246 19.56 8.52 -16.53
C LYS A 246 18.48 9.30 -17.27
N ASP A 247 17.63 8.61 -18.02
CA ASP A 247 16.59 9.28 -18.85
C ASP A 247 15.46 9.83 -17.97
N ALA A 248 15.14 9.13 -16.88
CA ALA A 248 14.21 9.61 -15.88
C ALA A 248 14.69 10.90 -15.20
N PHE A 249 16.02 11.08 -15.04
CA PHE A 249 16.63 12.27 -14.43
C PHE A 249 16.78 13.45 -15.39
N ASP A 250 17.06 13.23 -16.67
CA ASP A 250 17.15 14.29 -17.67
C ASP A 250 15.79 14.98 -17.86
N ASP A 251 14.68 14.25 -17.67
CA ASP A 251 13.32 14.80 -17.62
C ASP A 251 12.90 15.31 -16.23
N GLY A 252 13.82 15.34 -15.26
CA GLY A 252 13.58 15.90 -13.93
C GLY A 252 12.70 15.01 -13.03
N VAL A 253 12.88 13.69 -13.07
CA VAL A 253 12.30 12.80 -12.04
C VAL A 253 12.92 13.18 -10.70
N ALA A 254 12.08 13.60 -9.76
CA ALA A 254 12.56 13.96 -8.44
C ALA A 254 12.68 12.74 -7.56
N HIS A 255 13.76 12.69 -6.80
CA HIS A 255 13.85 11.80 -5.67
C HIS A 255 13.23 12.42 -4.44
N TYR A 256 12.36 11.68 -3.81
CA TYR A 256 11.71 12.09 -2.56
C TYR A 256 12.39 11.49 -1.33
N ASP A 257 13.52 10.82 -1.50
CA ASP A 257 14.32 10.27 -0.40
C ASP A 257 14.70 11.39 0.58
N LEU A 258 14.34 11.19 1.85
CA LEU A 258 14.62 12.15 2.93
C LEU A 258 16.04 12.02 3.50
N GLY A 259 16.90 11.23 2.85
CA GLY A 259 18.32 11.03 3.21
C GLY A 259 18.56 9.92 4.23
N SER A 260 17.53 9.29 4.77
CA SER A 260 17.68 8.08 5.57
C SER A 260 16.44 7.18 5.47
N LYS A 261 16.67 5.87 5.47
CA LYS A 261 15.59 4.85 5.49
C LYS A 261 14.62 5.06 6.64
N PHE A 262 15.12 5.48 7.80
CA PHE A 262 14.31 5.74 8.98
C PHE A 262 13.42 6.98 8.85
N ALA A 263 13.93 8.05 8.23
CA ALA A 263 13.13 9.24 7.92
C ALA A 263 12.01 8.91 6.91
N ASN A 264 12.34 8.12 5.88
CA ASN A 264 11.38 7.64 4.89
C ASN A 264 10.28 6.79 5.55
N PHE A 265 10.66 5.85 6.41
CA PHE A 265 9.70 5.04 7.17
C PHE A 265 8.78 5.91 8.03
N LYS A 266 9.35 6.85 8.81
CA LYS A 266 8.57 7.79 9.64
C LYS A 266 7.60 8.66 8.84
N SER A 267 7.88 8.96 7.59
CA SER A 267 6.99 9.77 6.74
C SER A 267 5.60 9.14 6.55
N ILE A 268 5.51 7.81 6.67
CA ILE A 268 4.27 7.05 6.55
C ILE A 268 3.79 6.52 7.91
N PHE A 269 4.69 5.94 8.72
CA PHE A 269 4.32 5.33 10.01
C PHE A 269 4.23 6.33 11.16
N GLY A 270 4.70 7.57 10.97
CA GLY A 270 4.71 8.60 12.00
C GLY A 270 5.91 8.50 12.93
N SER A 271 6.06 9.50 13.83
CA SER A 271 7.22 9.63 14.70
C SER A 271 7.16 8.76 15.96
N ASN A 272 5.96 8.32 16.39
CA ASN A 272 5.77 7.55 17.61
C ASN A 272 5.85 6.04 17.37
N PRO A 273 6.92 5.32 17.80
CA PRO A 273 7.08 3.89 17.58
C PRO A 273 5.98 3.03 18.20
N ARG A 274 5.38 3.45 19.30
CA ARG A 274 4.30 2.69 19.97
C ARG A 274 3.05 2.54 19.12
N LEU A 275 2.87 3.40 18.11
CA LEU A 275 1.71 3.41 17.22
C LEU A 275 1.99 2.76 15.86
N TRP A 276 3.22 2.30 15.59
CA TRP A 276 3.59 1.79 14.26
C TRP A 276 2.80 0.54 13.87
N LEU A 277 2.58 -0.37 14.80
CA LEU A 277 1.87 -1.62 14.57
C LEU A 277 0.34 -1.51 14.76
N LEU A 278 -0.15 -0.34 15.15
CA LEU A 278 -1.58 -0.12 15.35
C LEU A 278 -2.21 0.57 14.12
N PRO A 279 -3.41 0.17 13.71
CA PRO A 279 -4.15 0.80 12.60
C PRO A 279 -4.76 2.15 13.01
N ILE A 280 -3.89 3.06 13.47
CA ILE A 280 -4.22 4.41 13.90
C ILE A 280 -3.56 5.39 12.92
N PRO A 281 -4.24 6.46 12.48
CA PRO A 281 -3.68 7.44 11.55
C PRO A 281 -2.51 8.20 12.21
N THR A 282 -1.32 8.06 11.64
CA THR A 282 -0.09 8.70 12.14
C THR A 282 0.74 9.31 11.01
N THR A 283 0.28 9.20 9.77
CA THR A 283 0.96 9.77 8.60
C THR A 283 0.86 11.30 8.62
N TYR A 284 2.02 11.96 8.53
CA TYR A 284 2.10 13.41 8.52
C TYR A 284 2.16 13.96 7.09
N GLY A 285 1.61 15.17 6.92
CA GLY A 285 1.69 15.90 5.66
C GLY A 285 0.35 16.06 4.98
N ASN A 286 0.33 16.95 4.00
CA ASN A 286 -0.87 17.32 3.27
C ASN A 286 -1.05 16.56 1.93
N GLY A 287 -0.10 15.69 1.57
CA GLY A 287 -0.13 14.88 0.35
C GLY A 287 0.17 15.63 -0.95
N TYR A 288 0.50 16.92 -0.91
CA TYR A 288 0.80 17.73 -2.09
C TYR A 288 2.06 18.61 -1.95
N LYS A 289 2.71 18.66 -0.79
CA LYS A 289 4.00 19.31 -0.59
C LYS A 289 5.01 18.27 -0.13
N PHE A 290 6.06 18.06 -0.93
CA PHE A 290 7.12 17.12 -0.62
C PHE A 290 8.47 17.82 -0.72
N ARG A 291 9.43 17.42 0.13
CA ARG A 291 10.84 17.72 -0.11
C ARG A 291 11.31 16.77 -1.20
N TYR A 292 11.98 17.29 -2.21
CA TYR A 292 12.56 16.50 -3.28
C TYR A 292 13.94 17.03 -3.65
N PHE A 293 14.77 16.15 -4.18
CA PHE A 293 16.04 16.49 -4.76
C PHE A 293 15.94 16.23 -6.27
N VAL A 294 16.22 17.24 -7.06
CA VAL A 294 16.46 17.07 -8.49
C VAL A 294 17.94 16.73 -8.64
N ASN A 295 18.25 15.71 -9.42
CA ASN A 295 19.63 15.31 -9.64
C ASN A 295 20.31 16.33 -10.58
N ASP A 296 20.72 17.49 -10.04
CA ASP A 296 21.73 18.28 -10.67
C ASP A 296 23.06 17.57 -10.41
N SER A 297 23.75 17.18 -11.48
CA SER A 297 25.06 16.51 -11.46
C SER A 297 26.10 17.19 -10.54
N ASP A 298 25.82 18.39 -10.08
CA ASP A 298 26.66 19.18 -9.19
C ASP A 298 26.45 18.90 -7.67
N VAL A 299 25.29 18.39 -7.26
CA VAL A 299 25.02 18.13 -5.85
C VAL A 299 25.71 16.83 -5.37
N PHE A 300 25.83 15.83 -6.24
CA PHE A 300 26.56 14.59 -5.94
C PHE A 300 28.09 14.80 -5.88
N LYS A 301 28.64 15.73 -6.66
CA LYS A 301 30.06 16.10 -6.56
C LYS A 301 30.39 16.77 -5.22
N LYS A 302 29.46 17.53 -4.62
CA LYS A 302 29.67 18.15 -3.30
C LYS A 302 29.65 17.14 -2.15
N LYS A 303 28.77 16.13 -2.16
CA LYS A 303 28.75 15.10 -1.10
C LYS A 303 30.01 14.19 -1.11
N ARG A 304 30.56 13.89 -2.29
CA ARG A 304 31.84 13.12 -2.38
C ARG A 304 33.07 13.89 -1.92
N LYS A 305 33.05 15.24 -1.93
CA LYS A 305 34.16 16.08 -1.44
C LYS A 305 34.09 16.35 0.08
N SER A 306 32.94 16.19 0.73
CA SER A 306 32.79 16.36 2.18
C SER A 306 32.95 15.05 2.98
N SER A 307 33.15 13.91 2.30
CA SER A 307 33.38 12.58 2.91
C SER A 307 34.81 12.05 2.65
N LYS A 308 35.73 12.93 2.24
CA LYS A 308 37.15 12.75 2.29
C LYS A 308 37.73 13.82 3.27
#